data_10496aab63d2ff79fda94887a5cbfeec
#
_entry.id   10496aab63d2ff79fda94887a5cbfeec
#
_cell.length_a   1.000
_cell.length_b   1.000
_cell.length_c   1.000
_cell.angle_alpha   90.00
_cell.angle_beta   90.00
_cell.angle_gamma   90.00
#
_symmetry.space_group_name_H-M   'P 1'
#
loop_
_entity.id
_entity.type
_entity.pdbx_description
1 polymer ?
#
loop_
_entity_poly.entity_id
_entity_poly.type
_entity_poly.pdbx_seq_one_letter_code
_entity_poly.pdbx_strand_id
1 'polypeptide(L)'
;MGSGILTAQKKANFVIVIDAGHGGKDIGARGVVENEKDITLDVALRFGQLIEKNFKDVQVIYTRKTDVFLELWERARIANKNHANLFVSIHCNSAANKSAYGSETFVMGLRRMEENMEVSKRENSVILLEDDQERYQKFDPNDEEAVIAFEIMHSAYLDQSIKYASLVENEFSRGGRSSRGVKQNIFHVLRENASPSVLVELGFISNPDEGTYLSTEKGKQERAESLFQAFKKYKQEYDEKDGRIVVEEKPKEVEKPVAGLTYKIQILVSKNKYAPSAKQLNGLTDVEVVQAGDLYKYYYGNTNLASERDQLLNYAIKKGFKDAFVVEFVNNEKLIGNQNYRIQFLASDKKYRDRDGKFGGLKDVLRIKKGKTNFYYYGTTKTYEDAQKELNYVKSRGFRNAFIVVFDGKKLLE
;
A
#
# COMPACT_ATOMS: atom_id res chain seq x y z
N MET A 1 -52.24 7.29 -16.01
CA MET A 1 -51.38 7.03 -14.84
C MET A 1 -50.01 6.61 -15.35
N GLY A 2 -49.08 7.54 -15.44
CA GLY A 2 -47.72 7.26 -15.90
C GLY A 2 -46.86 6.89 -14.69
N SER A 3 -46.44 5.64 -14.62
CA SER A 3 -45.45 5.18 -13.67
C SER A 3 -44.07 5.68 -14.10
N GLY A 4 -43.62 6.76 -13.46
CA GLY A 4 -42.23 7.21 -13.56
C GLY A 4 -41.31 6.15 -12.96
N ILE A 5 -40.52 5.53 -13.80
CA ILE A 5 -39.40 4.71 -13.35
C ILE A 5 -38.34 5.65 -12.79
N LEU A 6 -38.28 5.78 -11.46
CA LEU A 6 -37.11 6.34 -10.79
C LEU A 6 -35.93 5.39 -11.07
N THR A 7 -35.09 5.74 -12.04
CA THR A 7 -33.79 5.11 -12.19
C THR A 7 -32.93 5.57 -10.98
N ALA A 8 -32.80 4.69 -9.98
CA ALA A 8 -31.82 4.90 -8.92
C ALA A 8 -30.45 5.09 -9.57
N GLN A 9 -29.88 6.27 -9.42
CA GLN A 9 -28.53 6.57 -9.86
C GLN A 9 -27.58 5.62 -9.11
N LYS A 10 -27.00 4.68 -9.83
CA LYS A 10 -26.08 3.67 -9.25
C LYS A 10 -24.91 4.44 -8.66
N LYS A 11 -24.76 4.43 -7.34
CA LYS A 11 -23.65 5.10 -6.64
C LYS A 11 -22.33 4.60 -7.25
N ALA A 12 -21.42 5.51 -7.61
CA ALA A 12 -20.12 5.14 -8.15
C ALA A 12 -19.39 4.21 -7.15
N ASN A 13 -18.88 3.12 -7.66
CA ASN A 13 -18.24 2.08 -6.85
C ASN A 13 -16.74 2.31 -6.69
N PHE A 14 -16.18 3.20 -7.49
CA PHE A 14 -14.77 3.56 -7.47
C PHE A 14 -14.61 5.07 -7.69
N VAL A 15 -13.78 5.71 -6.88
CA VAL A 15 -13.45 7.13 -7.02
C VAL A 15 -11.95 7.24 -7.35
N ILE A 16 -11.64 7.85 -8.50
CA ILE A 16 -10.28 8.25 -8.84
C ILE A 16 -10.15 9.76 -8.76
N VAL A 17 -9.12 10.25 -8.09
CA VAL A 17 -8.74 11.67 -8.12
C VAL A 17 -7.52 11.82 -9.01
N ILE A 18 -7.66 12.62 -10.05
CA ILE A 18 -6.59 12.96 -11.00
C ILE A 18 -6.11 14.37 -10.66
N ASP A 19 -4.84 14.44 -10.30
CA ASP A 19 -4.17 15.67 -9.96
C ASP A 19 -3.28 16.09 -11.13
N ALA A 20 -3.61 17.22 -11.76
CA ALA A 20 -2.72 17.88 -12.72
C ALA A 20 -1.73 18.72 -11.94
N GLY A 21 -0.46 18.33 -11.92
CA GLY A 21 0.59 19.04 -11.20
C GLY A 21 0.69 20.51 -11.60
N HIS A 22 1.12 21.36 -10.67
CA HIS A 22 1.29 22.80 -10.87
C HIS A 22 0.00 23.56 -11.20
N GLY A 23 0.10 24.74 -11.84
CA GLY A 23 -1.02 25.55 -12.29
C GLY A 23 -0.98 27.00 -11.80
N GLY A 24 -1.60 27.90 -12.53
CA GLY A 24 -1.63 29.35 -12.22
C GLY A 24 -0.24 29.96 -12.13
N LYS A 25 0.10 30.50 -10.95
CA LYS A 25 1.41 31.10 -10.65
C LYS A 25 2.57 30.10 -10.62
N ASP A 26 2.28 28.83 -10.41
CA ASP A 26 3.25 27.73 -10.45
C ASP A 26 3.27 27.11 -11.85
N ILE A 27 4.30 27.43 -12.61
CA ILE A 27 4.44 26.95 -13.99
C ILE A 27 5.05 25.54 -14.08
N GLY A 28 5.59 25.02 -12.97
CA GLY A 28 6.38 23.79 -12.97
C GLY A 28 7.72 23.95 -13.68
N ALA A 29 8.24 22.88 -14.21
CA ALA A 29 9.44 22.92 -15.04
C ALA A 29 9.17 23.63 -16.37
N ARG A 30 10.14 24.43 -16.81
CA ARG A 30 10.12 25.04 -18.15
C ARG A 30 10.52 24.01 -19.18
N GLY A 31 9.64 23.76 -20.12
CA GLY A 31 9.91 22.86 -21.24
C GLY A 31 10.50 23.56 -22.45
N VAL A 32 10.77 22.75 -23.47
CA VAL A 32 11.31 23.21 -24.75
C VAL A 32 10.26 24.03 -25.55
N VAL A 33 8.98 23.59 -25.48
CA VAL A 33 7.87 24.18 -26.23
C VAL A 33 6.79 24.70 -25.28
N GLU A 34 6.32 23.88 -24.36
CA GLU A 34 5.29 24.20 -23.36
C GLU A 34 5.83 24.05 -21.94
N ASN A 35 5.21 24.71 -20.97
CA ASN A 35 5.53 24.48 -19.56
C ASN A 35 4.84 23.22 -19.02
N GLU A 36 5.36 22.70 -17.94
CA GLU A 36 4.84 21.48 -17.30
C GLU A 36 3.35 21.59 -16.95
N LYS A 37 2.92 22.72 -16.36
CA LYS A 37 1.51 22.93 -15.97
C LYS A 37 0.51 22.74 -17.11
N ASP A 38 0.92 23.06 -18.34
CA ASP A 38 0.05 22.99 -19.53
C ASP A 38 -0.06 21.54 -20.01
N ILE A 39 1.05 20.81 -20.06
CA ILE A 39 1.10 19.40 -20.46
C ILE A 39 0.35 18.53 -19.43
N THR A 40 0.60 18.76 -18.14
CA THR A 40 -0.04 17.98 -17.08
C THR A 40 -1.54 18.14 -17.04
N LEU A 41 -2.04 19.38 -17.28
CA LEU A 41 -3.47 19.64 -17.38
C LEU A 41 -4.11 18.91 -18.56
N ASP A 42 -3.50 19.02 -19.74
CA ASP A 42 -4.03 18.41 -20.96
C ASP A 42 -4.07 16.87 -20.81
N VAL A 43 -2.97 16.25 -20.37
CA VAL A 43 -2.90 14.80 -20.15
C VAL A 43 -3.90 14.34 -19.09
N ALA A 44 -4.03 15.07 -17.97
CA ALA A 44 -4.98 14.76 -16.92
C ALA A 44 -6.44 14.76 -17.40
N LEU A 45 -6.81 15.76 -18.19
CA LEU A 45 -8.16 15.87 -18.76
C LEU A 45 -8.46 14.74 -19.75
N ARG A 46 -7.52 14.43 -20.65
CA ARG A 46 -7.66 13.30 -21.61
C ARG A 46 -7.77 11.96 -20.87
N PHE A 47 -6.93 11.73 -19.88
CA PHE A 47 -6.96 10.52 -19.08
C PHE A 47 -8.31 10.34 -18.37
N GLY A 48 -8.82 11.37 -17.73
CA GLY A 48 -10.12 11.31 -17.08
C GLY A 48 -11.27 11.14 -18.07
N GLN A 49 -11.26 11.80 -19.22
CA GLN A 49 -12.25 11.62 -20.28
C GLN A 49 -12.29 10.16 -20.80
N LEU A 50 -11.12 9.53 -20.95
CA LEU A 50 -11.04 8.10 -21.31
C LEU A 50 -11.70 7.22 -20.25
N ILE A 51 -11.51 7.52 -18.96
CA ILE A 51 -12.16 6.78 -17.88
C ILE A 51 -13.68 7.00 -17.91
N GLU A 52 -14.13 8.26 -17.94
CA GLU A 52 -15.57 8.61 -17.95
C GLU A 52 -16.33 7.99 -19.13
N LYS A 53 -15.66 7.87 -20.28
CA LYS A 53 -16.21 7.24 -21.48
C LYS A 53 -16.38 5.73 -21.33
N ASN A 54 -15.44 5.05 -20.65
CA ASN A 54 -15.35 3.59 -20.65
C ASN A 54 -15.91 2.94 -19.37
N PHE A 55 -15.99 3.67 -18.24
CA PHE A 55 -16.48 3.14 -16.96
C PHE A 55 -17.67 3.94 -16.44
N LYS A 56 -18.80 3.27 -16.22
CA LYS A 56 -20.02 3.91 -15.70
C LYS A 56 -20.12 3.86 -14.16
N ASP A 57 -19.27 3.07 -13.54
CA ASP A 57 -19.17 2.85 -12.09
C ASP A 57 -17.98 3.57 -11.47
N VAL A 58 -17.23 4.35 -12.24
CA VAL A 58 -16.09 5.15 -11.78
C VAL A 58 -16.47 6.62 -11.77
N GLN A 59 -16.24 7.27 -10.63
CA GLN A 59 -16.31 8.72 -10.50
C GLN A 59 -14.90 9.29 -10.68
N VAL A 60 -14.74 10.19 -11.65
CA VAL A 60 -13.51 10.94 -11.89
C VAL A 60 -13.63 12.32 -11.22
N ILE A 61 -12.67 12.65 -10.38
CA ILE A 61 -12.54 13.95 -9.75
C ILE A 61 -11.17 14.51 -10.14
N TYR A 62 -11.15 15.77 -10.54
CA TYR A 62 -9.92 16.48 -10.87
C TYR A 62 -9.60 17.47 -9.76
N THR A 63 -8.34 17.62 -9.42
CA THR A 63 -7.91 18.71 -8.53
C THR A 63 -8.11 20.07 -9.21
N ARG A 64 -7.76 20.17 -10.50
CA ARG A 64 -8.04 21.34 -11.36
C ARG A 64 -8.46 20.91 -12.75
N LYS A 65 -9.26 21.73 -13.42
CA LYS A 65 -9.69 21.58 -14.82
C LYS A 65 -9.28 22.77 -15.69
N THR A 66 -8.68 23.77 -15.08
CA THR A 66 -8.23 25.00 -15.71
C THR A 66 -6.84 25.39 -15.17
N ASP A 67 -6.25 26.42 -15.70
CA ASP A 67 -4.95 26.94 -15.23
C ASP A 67 -5.11 27.78 -13.95
N VAL A 68 -5.31 27.07 -12.82
CA VAL A 68 -5.42 27.64 -11.48
C VAL A 68 -4.37 27.04 -10.55
N PHE A 69 -3.87 27.84 -9.61
CA PHE A 69 -2.97 27.35 -8.56
C PHE A 69 -3.76 26.68 -7.45
N LEU A 70 -3.29 25.52 -7.02
CA LEU A 70 -3.76 24.82 -5.81
C LEU A 70 -2.57 24.44 -4.95
N GLU A 71 -2.67 24.67 -3.67
CA GLU A 71 -1.66 24.26 -2.71
C GLU A 71 -1.56 22.72 -2.61
N LEU A 72 -0.40 22.18 -2.24
CA LEU A 72 -0.18 20.72 -2.22
C LEU A 72 -1.14 20.00 -1.26
N TRP A 73 -1.39 20.58 -0.08
CA TRP A 73 -2.32 20.02 0.89
C TRP A 73 -3.78 20.01 0.42
N GLU A 74 -4.18 20.98 -0.40
CA GLU A 74 -5.54 21.05 -0.95
C GLU A 74 -5.80 19.87 -1.90
N ARG A 75 -4.80 19.47 -2.68
CA ARG A 75 -4.88 18.33 -3.61
C ARG A 75 -5.15 17.03 -2.84
N ALA A 76 -4.39 16.76 -1.78
CA ALA A 76 -4.63 15.62 -0.89
C ALA A 76 -5.99 15.71 -0.18
N ARG A 77 -6.40 16.92 0.27
CA ARG A 77 -7.71 17.16 0.89
C ARG A 77 -8.87 16.83 -0.06
N ILE A 78 -8.75 17.15 -1.34
CA ILE A 78 -9.74 16.78 -2.36
C ILE A 78 -9.88 15.26 -2.43
N ALA A 79 -8.77 14.51 -2.46
CA ALA A 79 -8.78 13.06 -2.48
C ALA A 79 -9.44 12.47 -1.21
N ASN A 80 -9.03 12.93 -0.04
CA ASN A 80 -9.54 12.42 1.24
C ASN A 80 -11.02 12.73 1.45
N LYS A 81 -11.46 13.97 1.11
CA LYS A 81 -12.87 14.39 1.21
C LYS A 81 -13.80 13.53 0.34
N ASN A 82 -13.30 13.08 -0.80
CA ASN A 82 -14.08 12.30 -1.74
C ASN A 82 -13.86 10.78 -1.58
N HIS A 83 -13.15 10.35 -0.53
CA HIS A 83 -12.85 8.94 -0.26
C HIS A 83 -12.28 8.23 -1.48
N ALA A 84 -11.22 8.82 -2.05
CA ALA A 84 -10.57 8.28 -3.25
C ALA A 84 -10.13 6.82 -3.04
N ASN A 85 -10.35 6.00 -4.06
CA ASN A 85 -9.78 4.66 -4.13
C ASN A 85 -8.41 4.67 -4.82
N LEU A 86 -8.10 5.75 -5.54
CA LEU A 86 -6.81 5.97 -6.18
C LEU A 86 -6.60 7.47 -6.39
N PHE A 87 -5.40 7.97 -6.05
CA PHE A 87 -4.93 9.31 -6.35
C PHE A 87 -3.77 9.26 -7.34
N VAL A 88 -3.86 10.00 -8.44
CA VAL A 88 -2.84 10.04 -9.50
C VAL A 88 -2.42 11.47 -9.75
N SER A 89 -1.23 11.85 -9.29
CA SER A 89 -0.60 13.13 -9.60
C SER A 89 0.26 13.01 -10.85
N ILE A 90 0.08 13.92 -11.81
CA ILE A 90 0.70 13.88 -13.14
C ILE A 90 1.66 15.06 -13.27
N HIS A 91 2.92 14.76 -13.58
CA HIS A 91 4.04 15.68 -13.68
C HIS A 91 4.92 15.42 -14.91
N CYS A 92 5.86 16.32 -15.19
CA CYS A 92 6.90 16.15 -16.17
C CYS A 92 8.27 16.40 -15.54
N ASN A 93 9.13 15.41 -15.58
CA ASN A 93 10.47 15.50 -15.00
C ASN A 93 11.35 16.53 -15.68
N SER A 94 12.32 17.05 -14.95
CA SER A 94 13.33 17.98 -15.48
C SER A 94 14.68 17.72 -14.81
N ALA A 95 15.74 17.81 -15.58
CA ALA A 95 17.11 17.68 -15.09
C ALA A 95 18.03 18.73 -15.71
N ALA A 96 19.11 19.08 -14.99
CA ALA A 96 20.19 19.91 -15.51
C ALA A 96 20.85 19.22 -16.73
N ASN A 97 21.05 17.90 -16.64
CA ASN A 97 21.51 17.10 -17.76
C ASN A 97 20.38 16.91 -18.79
N LYS A 98 20.47 17.62 -19.90
CA LYS A 98 19.48 17.62 -21.00
C LYS A 98 19.42 16.29 -21.77
N SER A 99 20.36 15.37 -21.56
CA SER A 99 20.30 14.03 -22.12
C SER A 99 19.48 13.05 -21.28
N ALA A 100 19.04 13.41 -20.06
CA ALA A 100 18.14 12.59 -19.25
C ALA A 100 16.79 12.43 -19.95
N TYR A 101 16.25 11.21 -19.98
CA TYR A 101 14.98 10.88 -20.63
C TYR A 101 14.33 9.66 -19.98
N GLY A 102 13.05 9.46 -20.28
CA GLY A 102 12.25 8.33 -19.83
C GLY A 102 11.27 8.69 -18.71
N SER A 103 10.17 7.95 -18.64
CA SER A 103 9.17 8.07 -17.58
C SER A 103 9.64 7.44 -16.27
N GLU A 104 9.12 7.92 -15.16
CA GLU A 104 9.28 7.29 -13.85
C GLU A 104 8.05 7.55 -12.98
N THR A 105 7.66 6.57 -12.18
CA THR A 105 6.50 6.71 -11.29
C THR A 105 6.92 6.55 -9.85
N PHE A 106 6.55 7.53 -9.03
CA PHE A 106 6.90 7.57 -7.60
C PHE A 106 5.73 7.15 -6.73
N VAL A 107 6.06 6.43 -5.66
CA VAL A 107 5.16 6.16 -4.53
C VAL A 107 5.79 6.69 -3.24
N MET A 108 4.96 6.93 -2.20
CA MET A 108 5.48 7.31 -0.90
C MET A 108 6.34 6.21 -0.31
N GLY A 109 7.53 6.56 0.19
CA GLY A 109 8.43 5.62 0.85
C GLY A 109 9.86 6.13 0.96
N LEU A 110 10.66 5.43 1.74
CA LEU A 110 12.03 5.86 2.10
C LEU A 110 13.12 5.09 1.32
N ARG A 111 12.75 4.05 0.55
CA ARG A 111 13.74 3.21 -0.13
C ARG A 111 14.44 4.01 -1.25
N ARG A 112 15.78 4.08 -1.17
CA ARG A 112 16.64 4.82 -2.11
C ARG A 112 16.26 6.30 -2.26
N MET A 113 15.82 6.92 -1.17
CA MET A 113 15.39 8.31 -1.14
C MET A 113 16.48 9.27 -1.65
N GLU A 114 17.74 9.02 -1.30
CA GLU A 114 18.88 9.85 -1.72
C GLU A 114 19.06 9.90 -3.23
N GLU A 115 18.89 8.76 -3.93
CA GLU A 115 19.03 8.67 -5.39
C GLU A 115 17.95 9.48 -6.14
N ASN A 116 16.83 9.76 -5.48
CA ASN A 116 15.66 10.42 -6.08
C ASN A 116 15.39 11.81 -5.48
N MET A 117 16.31 12.34 -4.69
CA MET A 117 16.11 13.54 -3.88
C MET A 117 15.91 14.82 -4.75
N GLU A 118 16.52 14.90 -5.93
CA GLU A 118 16.39 16.08 -6.78
C GLU A 118 14.94 16.29 -7.26
N VAL A 119 14.27 15.21 -7.66
CA VAL A 119 12.86 15.26 -8.10
C VAL A 119 11.97 15.70 -6.95
N SER A 120 12.05 15.03 -5.80
CA SER A 120 11.20 15.37 -4.66
C SER A 120 11.47 16.79 -4.11
N LYS A 121 12.71 17.27 -4.12
CA LYS A 121 13.02 18.65 -3.75
C LYS A 121 12.37 19.65 -4.70
N ARG A 122 12.39 19.37 -5.99
CA ARG A 122 11.76 20.24 -7.00
C ARG A 122 10.26 20.30 -6.78
N GLU A 123 9.59 19.15 -6.72
CA GLU A 123 8.14 19.08 -6.55
C GLU A 123 7.68 19.65 -5.19
N ASN A 124 8.43 19.39 -4.12
CA ASN A 124 8.13 19.95 -2.80
C ASN A 124 8.45 21.47 -2.71
N SER A 125 9.27 22.04 -3.59
CA SER A 125 9.60 23.48 -3.57
C SER A 125 8.41 24.39 -3.85
N VAL A 126 7.31 23.85 -4.39
CA VAL A 126 6.03 24.56 -4.58
C VAL A 126 5.51 25.17 -3.27
N ILE A 127 5.84 24.56 -2.12
CA ILE A 127 5.53 25.11 -0.79
C ILE A 127 5.98 26.57 -0.64
N LEU A 128 7.09 26.97 -1.28
CA LEU A 128 7.59 28.35 -1.23
C LEU A 128 6.64 29.36 -1.91
N LEU A 129 5.70 28.89 -2.71
CA LEU A 129 4.66 29.69 -3.36
C LEU A 129 3.33 29.70 -2.59
N GLU A 130 3.23 28.92 -1.50
CA GLU A 130 2.02 28.78 -0.69
C GLU A 130 1.95 29.83 0.41
N ASP A 131 0.72 30.15 0.83
CA ASP A 131 0.50 31.18 1.83
C ASP A 131 0.78 30.69 3.27
N ASP A 132 0.55 29.38 3.55
CA ASP A 132 0.78 28.74 4.84
C ASP A 132 1.88 27.67 4.76
N GLN A 133 3.13 28.12 4.76
CA GLN A 133 4.30 27.23 4.70
C GLN A 133 4.57 26.48 6.01
N GLU A 134 4.10 26.99 7.15
CA GLU A 134 4.28 26.38 8.47
C GLU A 134 3.48 25.08 8.62
N ARG A 135 2.49 24.87 7.78
CA ARG A 135 1.65 23.66 7.74
C ARG A 135 2.45 22.38 7.48
N TYR A 136 3.55 22.49 6.75
CA TYR A 136 4.37 21.33 6.40
C TYR A 136 5.40 21.06 7.49
N GLN A 137 5.07 20.15 8.41
CA GLN A 137 6.04 19.68 9.40
C GLN A 137 7.25 19.08 8.69
N LYS A 138 8.44 19.49 9.12
CA LYS A 138 9.69 18.90 8.62
C LYS A 138 9.75 17.44 9.07
N PHE A 139 9.76 16.53 8.12
CA PHE A 139 10.07 15.13 8.36
C PHE A 139 11.60 15.01 8.45
N ASP A 140 12.11 14.49 9.58
CA ASP A 140 13.52 14.18 9.73
C ASP A 140 13.70 12.66 9.51
N PRO A 141 14.38 12.25 8.44
CA PRO A 141 14.64 10.83 8.16
C PRO A 141 15.65 10.20 9.14
N ASN A 142 16.30 10.98 9.99
CA ASN A 142 17.21 10.48 11.03
C ASN A 142 16.48 10.30 12.38
N ASP A 143 15.25 10.76 12.51
CA ASP A 143 14.40 10.52 13.66
C ASP A 143 13.68 9.17 13.49
N GLU A 144 14.11 8.15 14.23
CA GLU A 144 13.56 6.79 14.18
C GLU A 144 12.04 6.77 14.46
N GLU A 145 11.54 7.58 15.39
CA GLU A 145 10.12 7.65 15.72
C GLU A 145 9.32 8.25 14.55
N ALA A 146 9.84 9.31 13.93
CA ALA A 146 9.21 9.91 12.74
C ALA A 146 9.20 8.95 11.56
N VAL A 147 10.28 8.18 11.34
CA VAL A 147 10.37 7.15 10.29
C VAL A 147 9.34 6.04 10.52
N ILE A 148 9.26 5.49 11.73
CA ILE A 148 8.31 4.43 12.07
C ILE A 148 6.86 4.93 11.90
N ALA A 149 6.54 6.12 12.38
CA ALA A 149 5.20 6.71 12.23
C ALA A 149 4.83 6.90 10.75
N PHE A 150 5.79 7.35 9.94
CA PHE A 150 5.64 7.53 8.50
C PHE A 150 5.39 6.18 7.79
N GLU A 151 6.19 5.16 8.08
CA GLU A 151 6.03 3.83 7.48
C GLU A 151 4.69 3.19 7.86
N ILE A 152 4.26 3.29 9.12
CA ILE A 152 2.96 2.78 9.56
C ILE A 152 1.82 3.48 8.81
N MET A 153 1.87 4.80 8.67
CA MET A 153 0.81 5.57 8.01
C MET A 153 0.65 5.21 6.52
N HIS A 154 1.76 4.94 5.83
CA HIS A 154 1.75 4.68 4.39
C HIS A 154 1.72 3.19 4.03
N SER A 155 2.05 2.28 4.95
CA SER A 155 2.10 0.83 4.69
C SER A 155 0.77 0.27 4.18
N ALA A 156 -0.36 0.77 4.67
CA ALA A 156 -1.69 0.29 4.29
C ALA A 156 -2.01 0.44 2.78
N TYR A 157 -1.37 1.42 2.11
CA TYR A 157 -1.64 1.75 0.70
C TYR A 157 -0.45 1.52 -0.22
N LEU A 158 0.72 1.22 0.33
CA LEU A 158 1.97 1.14 -0.42
C LEU A 158 1.93 0.06 -1.49
N ASP A 159 1.47 -1.15 -1.17
CA ASP A 159 1.41 -2.26 -2.13
C ASP A 159 0.50 -1.95 -3.32
N GLN A 160 -0.65 -1.29 -3.07
CA GLN A 160 -1.58 -0.89 -4.12
C GLN A 160 -1.02 0.26 -4.95
N SER A 161 -0.30 1.20 -4.32
CA SER A 161 0.41 2.28 -5.00
C SER A 161 1.50 1.74 -5.91
N ILE A 162 2.36 0.83 -5.42
CA ILE A 162 3.42 0.16 -6.21
C ILE A 162 2.79 -0.61 -7.37
N LYS A 163 1.65 -1.27 -7.14
CA LYS A 163 0.97 -2.02 -8.18
C LYS A 163 0.51 -1.12 -9.32
N TYR A 164 -0.18 -0.02 -9.02
CA TYR A 164 -0.61 0.92 -10.06
C TYR A 164 0.59 1.56 -10.76
N ALA A 165 1.61 2.01 -10.02
CA ALA A 165 2.84 2.55 -10.57
C ALA A 165 3.53 1.58 -11.54
N SER A 166 3.59 0.29 -11.19
CA SER A 166 4.16 -0.75 -12.05
C SER A 166 3.36 -0.95 -13.33
N LEU A 167 2.04 -0.88 -13.26
CA LEU A 167 1.18 -0.94 -14.44
C LEU A 167 1.40 0.26 -15.36
N VAL A 168 1.56 1.47 -14.80
CA VAL A 168 1.87 2.70 -15.56
C VAL A 168 3.18 2.56 -16.31
N GLU A 169 4.27 2.19 -15.63
CA GLU A 169 5.58 2.06 -16.26
C GLU A 169 5.62 0.95 -17.32
N ASN A 170 4.89 -0.14 -17.12
CA ASN A 170 4.73 -1.19 -18.11
C ASN A 170 4.02 -0.70 -19.38
N GLU A 171 2.98 0.15 -19.25
CA GLU A 171 2.28 0.70 -20.41
C GLU A 171 3.14 1.73 -21.16
N PHE A 172 3.89 2.55 -20.44
CA PHE A 172 4.85 3.48 -21.06
C PHE A 172 5.93 2.74 -21.87
N SER A 173 6.47 1.65 -21.32
CA SER A 173 7.45 0.79 -22.02
C SER A 173 6.89 0.14 -23.26
N ARG A 174 5.61 -0.29 -23.24
CA ARG A 174 4.94 -0.90 -24.41
C ARG A 174 4.80 0.07 -25.60
N GLY A 175 4.70 1.35 -25.32
CA GLY A 175 4.71 2.39 -26.35
C GLY A 175 6.07 2.61 -27.04
N GLY A 176 7.06 1.74 -26.76
CA GLY A 176 8.42 1.84 -27.32
C GLY A 176 9.27 2.97 -26.73
N ARG A 177 8.86 3.49 -25.57
CA ARG A 177 9.57 4.56 -24.87
C ARG A 177 10.29 4.05 -23.64
N SER A 178 11.31 4.78 -23.20
CA SER A 178 12.10 4.41 -22.04
C SER A 178 11.31 4.61 -20.76
N SER A 179 11.32 3.59 -19.90
CA SER A 179 10.84 3.66 -18.52
C SER A 179 12.05 3.54 -17.57
N ARG A 180 12.04 4.37 -16.54
CA ARG A 180 13.03 4.36 -15.46
C ARG A 180 12.47 3.61 -14.23
N GLY A 181 11.25 3.06 -14.35
CA GLY A 181 10.61 2.19 -13.38
C GLY A 181 9.97 2.93 -12.21
N VAL A 182 9.56 2.13 -11.22
CA VAL A 182 8.91 2.60 -10.00
C VAL A 182 9.97 2.97 -8.96
N LYS A 183 9.79 4.11 -8.33
CA LYS A 183 10.71 4.66 -7.33
C LYS A 183 9.96 5.09 -6.07
N GLN A 184 10.70 5.35 -5.00
CA GLN A 184 10.14 5.84 -3.74
C GLN A 184 10.81 7.15 -3.34
N ASN A 185 10.02 8.07 -2.83
CA ASN A 185 10.49 9.27 -2.13
C ASN A 185 9.34 9.93 -1.35
N ILE A 186 9.66 11.02 -0.64
CA ILE A 186 8.68 11.82 0.10
C ILE A 186 8.21 12.98 -0.77
N PHE A 187 6.95 12.89 -1.20
CA PHE A 187 6.26 13.98 -1.90
C PHE A 187 5.12 14.51 -1.03
N HIS A 188 5.10 15.81 -0.77
CA HIS A 188 4.06 16.41 0.08
C HIS A 188 2.65 16.18 -0.49
N VAL A 189 2.50 16.22 -1.80
CA VAL A 189 1.21 15.96 -2.47
C VAL A 189 0.69 14.53 -2.24
N LEU A 190 1.58 13.55 -1.97
CA LEU A 190 1.21 12.18 -1.67
C LEU A 190 1.10 11.90 -0.17
N ARG A 191 1.79 12.66 0.68
CA ARG A 191 1.98 12.35 2.11
C ARG A 191 0.68 12.31 2.91
N GLU A 192 -0.25 13.22 2.62
CA GLU A 192 -1.50 13.34 3.37
C GLU A 192 -2.66 12.53 2.75
N ASN A 193 -2.41 11.75 1.70
CA ASN A 193 -3.44 10.93 1.09
C ASN A 193 -3.76 9.69 1.94
N ALA A 194 -5.04 9.49 2.21
CA ALA A 194 -5.58 8.29 2.87
C ALA A 194 -6.09 7.27 1.83
N SER A 195 -5.33 7.09 0.74
CA SER A 195 -5.63 6.17 -0.36
C SER A 195 -4.36 5.77 -1.10
N PRO A 196 -4.37 4.69 -1.89
CA PRO A 196 -3.32 4.41 -2.85
C PRO A 196 -3.02 5.65 -3.69
N SER A 197 -1.74 6.05 -3.78
CA SER A 197 -1.36 7.30 -4.41
C SER A 197 -0.02 7.18 -5.14
N VAL A 198 0.07 7.82 -6.31
CA VAL A 198 1.26 7.85 -7.15
C VAL A 198 1.50 9.25 -7.71
N LEU A 199 2.78 9.57 -7.96
CA LEU A 199 3.21 10.71 -8.75
C LEU A 199 3.89 10.17 -10.02
N VAL A 200 3.34 10.51 -11.17
CA VAL A 200 3.77 10.03 -12.48
C VAL A 200 4.53 11.12 -13.19
N GLU A 201 5.79 10.87 -13.48
CA GLU A 201 6.62 11.70 -14.36
C GLU A 201 6.50 11.18 -15.79
N LEU A 202 5.82 11.92 -16.66
CA LEU A 202 5.53 11.52 -18.03
C LEU A 202 6.77 11.38 -18.93
N GLY A 203 7.87 11.99 -18.55
CA GLY A 203 9.15 12.07 -19.23
C GLY A 203 9.86 13.39 -18.91
N PHE A 204 11.07 13.60 -19.41
CA PHE A 204 11.86 14.79 -19.13
C PHE A 204 11.51 15.93 -20.09
N ILE A 205 10.76 16.90 -19.60
CA ILE A 205 10.38 18.10 -20.38
C ILE A 205 11.60 18.95 -20.77
N SER A 206 12.70 18.80 -20.01
CA SER A 206 13.98 19.47 -20.27
C SER A 206 14.82 18.83 -21.38
N ASN A 207 14.50 17.58 -21.79
CA ASN A 207 15.14 16.92 -22.91
C ASN A 207 14.54 17.44 -24.23
N PRO A 208 15.37 17.84 -25.24
CA PRO A 208 14.84 18.41 -26.46
C PRO A 208 13.85 17.55 -27.23
N ASP A 209 14.15 16.26 -27.37
CA ASP A 209 13.30 15.31 -28.10
C ASP A 209 12.05 14.92 -27.32
N GLU A 210 12.23 14.58 -26.03
CA GLU A 210 11.13 14.16 -25.18
C GLU A 210 10.20 15.33 -24.82
N GLY A 211 10.75 16.52 -24.52
CA GLY A 211 9.98 17.71 -24.24
C GLY A 211 9.17 18.18 -25.47
N THR A 212 9.76 18.12 -26.66
CA THR A 212 9.03 18.38 -27.91
C THR A 212 7.90 17.37 -28.10
N TYR A 213 8.17 16.07 -27.89
CA TYR A 213 7.15 15.03 -28.00
C TYR A 213 5.99 15.23 -27.00
N LEU A 214 6.29 15.51 -25.74
CA LEU A 214 5.28 15.72 -24.69
C LEU A 214 4.38 16.94 -24.99
N SER A 215 4.89 17.93 -25.73
CA SER A 215 4.13 19.10 -26.14
C SER A 215 3.26 18.87 -27.38
N THR A 216 3.40 17.73 -28.08
CA THR A 216 2.53 17.41 -29.24
C THR A 216 1.19 16.83 -28.79
N GLU A 217 0.14 17.09 -29.59
CA GLU A 217 -1.17 16.45 -29.41
C GLU A 217 -1.08 14.93 -29.35
N LYS A 218 -0.23 14.35 -30.21
CA LYS A 218 0.04 12.91 -30.23
C LYS A 218 0.70 12.43 -28.94
N GLY A 219 1.72 13.14 -28.45
CA GLY A 219 2.42 12.76 -27.21
C GLY A 219 1.52 12.81 -25.99
N LYS A 220 0.73 13.86 -25.84
CA LYS A 220 -0.26 14.01 -24.77
C LYS A 220 -1.31 12.90 -24.81
N GLN A 221 -1.83 12.58 -26.00
CA GLN A 221 -2.81 11.52 -26.19
C GLN A 221 -2.24 10.14 -25.86
N GLU A 222 -1.04 9.80 -26.35
CA GLU A 222 -0.40 8.51 -26.09
C GLU A 222 -0.09 8.33 -24.58
N ARG A 223 0.31 9.39 -23.87
CA ARG A 223 0.54 9.37 -22.42
C ARG A 223 -0.77 9.14 -21.66
N ALA A 224 -1.85 9.83 -22.04
CA ALA A 224 -3.16 9.65 -21.44
C ALA A 224 -3.73 8.24 -21.69
N GLU A 225 -3.54 7.68 -22.89
CA GLU A 225 -3.94 6.31 -23.22
C GLU A 225 -3.17 5.28 -22.41
N SER A 226 -1.85 5.47 -22.22
CA SER A 226 -1.05 4.57 -21.39
C SER A 226 -1.50 4.57 -19.93
N LEU A 227 -1.78 5.76 -19.36
CA LEU A 227 -2.36 5.89 -18.02
C LEU A 227 -3.73 5.20 -17.93
N PHE A 228 -4.55 5.35 -18.96
CA PHE A 228 -5.87 4.70 -19.03
C PHE A 228 -5.76 3.17 -19.10
N GLN A 229 -4.85 2.61 -19.90
CA GLN A 229 -4.63 1.16 -19.97
C GLN A 229 -4.13 0.60 -18.65
N ALA A 230 -3.25 1.32 -17.95
CA ALA A 230 -2.82 0.98 -16.59
C ALA A 230 -3.99 0.99 -15.61
N PHE A 231 -4.83 2.04 -15.65
CA PHE A 231 -6.02 2.17 -14.83
C PHE A 231 -7.03 1.03 -15.10
N LYS A 232 -7.27 0.70 -16.35
CA LYS A 232 -8.18 -0.39 -16.74
C LYS A 232 -7.78 -1.71 -16.08
N LYS A 233 -6.49 -2.05 -16.11
CA LYS A 233 -5.96 -3.26 -15.48
C LYS A 233 -6.07 -3.20 -13.95
N TYR A 234 -5.70 -2.07 -13.37
CA TYR A 234 -5.80 -1.87 -11.93
C TYR A 234 -7.24 -1.99 -11.43
N LYS A 235 -8.20 -1.34 -12.14
CA LYS A 235 -9.62 -1.40 -11.81
C LYS A 235 -10.19 -2.82 -11.95
N GLN A 236 -9.81 -3.54 -12.99
CA GLN A 236 -10.20 -4.94 -13.15
C GLN A 236 -9.78 -5.79 -11.96
N GLU A 237 -8.52 -5.70 -11.54
CA GLU A 237 -8.03 -6.45 -10.40
C GLU A 237 -8.61 -5.98 -9.06
N TYR A 238 -8.94 -4.69 -8.95
CA TYR A 238 -9.66 -4.14 -7.81
C TYR A 238 -11.05 -4.76 -7.70
N ASP A 239 -11.79 -4.84 -8.84
CA ASP A 239 -13.14 -5.41 -8.88
C ASP A 239 -13.14 -6.92 -8.59
N GLU A 240 -12.14 -7.64 -9.08
CA GLU A 240 -11.96 -9.07 -8.79
C GLU A 240 -11.72 -9.32 -7.29
N LYS A 241 -10.96 -8.46 -6.62
CA LYS A 241 -10.70 -8.56 -5.18
C LYS A 241 -11.91 -8.15 -4.33
N ASP A 242 -12.69 -7.16 -4.78
CA ASP A 242 -13.84 -6.63 -4.06
C ASP A 242 -15.11 -7.47 -4.30
N GLY A 243 -15.01 -8.59 -5.06
CA GLY A 243 -16.10 -9.54 -5.30
C GLY A 243 -17.26 -8.99 -6.12
N ARG A 244 -17.02 -7.94 -6.95
CA ARG A 244 -18.07 -7.25 -7.74
C ARG A 244 -18.28 -7.81 -9.14
N ILE A 245 -17.42 -8.68 -9.61
CA ILE A 245 -17.75 -9.55 -10.73
C ILE A 245 -18.55 -10.71 -10.13
N VAL A 246 -19.81 -10.84 -10.55
CA VAL A 246 -20.62 -12.02 -10.30
C VAL A 246 -19.99 -13.19 -11.09
N VAL A 247 -18.88 -13.68 -10.59
CA VAL A 247 -18.46 -15.06 -10.77
C VAL A 247 -19.18 -15.80 -9.67
N GLU A 248 -19.94 -16.83 -10.01
CA GLU A 248 -20.53 -17.76 -9.04
C GLU A 248 -19.61 -17.88 -7.84
N GLU A 249 -20.12 -17.53 -6.67
CA GLU A 249 -19.36 -17.58 -5.41
C GLU A 249 -18.72 -18.96 -5.28
N LYS A 250 -17.43 -19.05 -5.65
CA LYS A 250 -16.60 -19.96 -4.86
C LYS A 250 -16.64 -19.40 -3.46
N PRO A 251 -17.06 -20.19 -2.47
CA PRO A 251 -17.18 -19.71 -1.09
C PRO A 251 -15.88 -18.99 -0.75
N LYS A 252 -15.97 -17.76 -0.22
CA LYS A 252 -14.82 -17.10 0.45
C LYS A 252 -14.22 -18.18 1.32
N GLU A 253 -12.94 -18.53 1.09
CA GLU A 253 -12.24 -19.39 2.02
C GLU A 253 -12.35 -18.65 3.35
N VAL A 254 -13.23 -19.13 4.21
CA VAL A 254 -13.44 -18.56 5.53
C VAL A 254 -12.08 -18.61 6.18
N GLU A 255 -11.53 -17.45 6.51
CA GLU A 255 -10.25 -17.33 7.22
C GLU A 255 -10.34 -18.29 8.40
N LYS A 256 -9.62 -19.42 8.32
CA LYS A 256 -9.71 -20.43 9.36
C LYS A 256 -8.84 -19.99 10.52
N PRO A 257 -9.40 -19.89 11.71
CA PRO A 257 -8.61 -19.59 12.89
C PRO A 257 -7.44 -20.57 13.01
N VAL A 258 -6.27 -20.05 13.27
CA VAL A 258 -5.11 -20.91 13.57
C VAL A 258 -5.28 -21.42 14.98
N ALA A 259 -5.38 -22.73 15.14
CA ALA A 259 -5.55 -23.33 16.45
C ALA A 259 -4.42 -22.90 17.40
N GLY A 260 -4.78 -22.38 18.55
CA GLY A 260 -3.86 -21.92 19.58
C GLY A 260 -3.25 -20.53 19.35
N LEU A 261 -3.44 -19.88 18.20
CA LEU A 261 -2.99 -18.51 17.97
C LEU A 261 -4.08 -17.51 18.36
N THR A 262 -3.68 -16.44 19.04
CA THR A 262 -4.55 -15.34 19.44
C THR A 262 -3.82 -14.01 19.25
N TYR A 263 -4.51 -13.03 18.72
CA TYR A 263 -4.05 -11.65 18.60
C TYR A 263 -4.70 -10.78 19.68
N LYS A 264 -3.90 -9.97 20.34
CA LYS A 264 -4.35 -8.90 21.26
C LYS A 264 -3.63 -7.61 20.91
N ILE A 265 -4.25 -6.47 21.16
CA ILE A 265 -3.66 -5.16 20.89
C ILE A 265 -3.07 -4.60 22.18
N GLN A 266 -1.76 -4.49 22.28
CA GLN A 266 -1.14 -3.80 23.41
C GLN A 266 -1.35 -2.30 23.26
N ILE A 267 -2.08 -1.69 24.20
CA ILE A 267 -2.49 -0.29 24.15
C ILE A 267 -1.78 0.60 25.15
N LEU A 268 -1.25 0.04 26.24
CA LEU A 268 -0.63 0.83 27.31
C LEU A 268 0.34 -0.04 28.12
N VAL A 269 1.41 0.59 28.61
CA VAL A 269 2.27 0.06 29.69
C VAL A 269 2.35 1.12 30.79
N SER A 270 2.18 0.72 32.07
CA SER A 270 2.17 1.65 33.19
C SER A 270 2.73 1.02 34.45
N LYS A 271 3.34 1.81 35.32
CA LYS A 271 3.69 1.39 36.70
C LYS A 271 2.44 1.30 37.60
N ASN A 272 1.39 2.03 37.25
CA ASN A 272 0.14 2.04 38.01
C ASN A 272 -0.86 1.03 37.39
N LYS A 273 -1.56 0.28 38.25
CA LYS A 273 -2.66 -0.57 37.83
C LYS A 273 -3.94 0.26 37.70
N TYR A 274 -4.49 0.34 36.49
CA TYR A 274 -5.78 1.04 36.22
C TYR A 274 -6.93 0.03 36.18
N ALA A 275 -8.07 0.44 36.71
CA ALA A 275 -9.31 -0.32 36.61
C ALA A 275 -9.85 -0.29 35.15
N PRO A 276 -10.68 -1.25 34.72
CA PRO A 276 -11.26 -1.30 33.36
C PRO A 276 -12.05 -0.02 32.99
N SER A 277 -12.63 0.68 33.98
CA SER A 277 -13.37 1.93 33.79
C SER A 277 -12.51 3.20 33.86
N ALA A 278 -11.19 3.06 34.01
CA ALA A 278 -10.30 4.21 34.18
C ALA A 278 -10.26 5.08 32.92
N LYS A 279 -10.17 6.41 33.12
CA LYS A 279 -10.09 7.39 32.01
C LYS A 279 -8.92 7.11 31.07
N GLN A 280 -7.84 6.55 31.59
CA GLN A 280 -6.63 6.16 30.83
C GLN A 280 -6.91 5.10 29.74
N LEU A 281 -8.03 4.38 29.82
CA LEU A 281 -8.42 3.39 28.83
C LEU A 281 -9.39 3.94 27.75
N ASN A 282 -9.64 5.25 27.73
CA ASN A 282 -10.38 5.96 26.69
C ASN A 282 -11.73 5.30 26.30
N GLY A 283 -12.38 4.63 27.29
CA GLY A 283 -13.65 3.94 27.09
C GLY A 283 -13.56 2.60 26.36
N LEU A 284 -12.39 2.00 26.26
CA LEU A 284 -12.24 0.60 25.84
C LEU A 284 -12.69 -0.33 26.97
N THR A 285 -13.55 -1.32 26.67
CA THR A 285 -14.19 -2.20 27.67
C THR A 285 -13.61 -3.61 27.70
N ASP A 286 -13.08 -4.09 26.61
CA ASP A 286 -12.47 -5.43 26.50
C ASP A 286 -10.94 -5.32 26.67
N VAL A 287 -10.51 -4.97 27.89
CA VAL A 287 -9.10 -4.74 28.23
C VAL A 287 -8.64 -5.72 29.30
N GLU A 288 -7.67 -6.55 28.95
CA GLU A 288 -6.96 -7.44 29.86
C GLU A 288 -5.71 -6.74 30.40
N VAL A 289 -5.44 -6.95 31.70
CA VAL A 289 -4.28 -6.37 32.38
C VAL A 289 -3.36 -7.48 32.86
N VAL A 290 -2.13 -7.48 32.40
CA VAL A 290 -1.10 -8.44 32.78
C VAL A 290 0.03 -7.76 33.52
N GLN A 291 0.37 -8.23 34.71
CA GLN A 291 1.53 -7.75 35.45
C GLN A 291 2.81 -8.40 34.90
N ALA A 292 3.81 -7.57 34.59
CA ALA A 292 5.11 -8.00 34.08
C ALA A 292 6.21 -7.28 34.87
N GLY A 293 6.70 -7.91 35.93
CA GLY A 293 7.59 -7.28 36.91
C GLY A 293 6.89 -6.10 37.62
N ASP A 294 7.50 -4.93 37.60
CA ASP A 294 6.97 -3.70 38.19
C ASP A 294 6.02 -2.92 37.28
N LEU A 295 5.67 -3.49 36.13
CA LEU A 295 4.82 -2.84 35.13
C LEU A 295 3.53 -3.61 34.88
N TYR A 296 2.48 -2.88 34.51
CA TYR A 296 1.21 -3.41 34.05
C TYR A 296 1.08 -3.17 32.55
N LYS A 297 0.83 -4.23 31.77
CA LYS A 297 0.59 -4.19 30.32
C LYS A 297 -0.91 -4.37 30.08
N TYR A 298 -1.46 -3.56 29.20
CA TYR A 298 -2.88 -3.51 28.88
C TYR A 298 -3.08 -4.00 27.47
N TYR A 299 -3.89 -5.04 27.29
CA TYR A 299 -4.22 -5.65 26.01
C TYR A 299 -5.69 -5.47 25.71
N TYR A 300 -6.00 -4.93 24.55
CA TYR A 300 -7.37 -4.72 24.10
C TYR A 300 -7.74 -5.76 23.03
N GLY A 301 -8.97 -6.29 23.13
CA GLY A 301 -9.52 -7.28 22.22
C GLY A 301 -8.80 -8.64 22.31
N ASN A 302 -9.44 -9.64 21.72
CA ASN A 302 -8.96 -11.01 21.69
C ASN A 302 -9.56 -11.69 20.45
N THR A 303 -8.75 -11.99 19.43
CA THR A 303 -9.21 -12.65 18.21
C THR A 303 -8.17 -13.61 17.67
N ASN A 304 -8.61 -14.61 16.92
CA ASN A 304 -7.76 -15.54 16.18
C ASN A 304 -7.84 -15.33 14.65
N LEU A 305 -8.47 -14.22 14.21
CA LEU A 305 -8.61 -13.84 12.81
C LEU A 305 -7.77 -12.59 12.51
N ALA A 306 -6.95 -12.62 11.47
CA ALA A 306 -6.12 -11.47 11.10
C ALA A 306 -6.96 -10.26 10.67
N SER A 307 -8.09 -10.49 10.02
CA SER A 307 -9.02 -9.43 9.62
C SER A 307 -9.64 -8.68 10.81
N GLU A 308 -9.99 -9.40 11.89
CA GLU A 308 -10.50 -8.80 13.13
C GLU A 308 -9.40 -8.12 13.93
N ARG A 309 -8.19 -8.69 13.96
CA ARG A 309 -7.00 -8.09 14.54
C ARG A 309 -6.76 -6.68 14.02
N ASP A 310 -6.81 -6.50 12.70
CA ASP A 310 -6.57 -5.21 12.05
C ASP A 310 -7.68 -4.20 12.38
N GLN A 311 -8.94 -4.67 12.51
CA GLN A 311 -10.05 -3.83 12.96
C GLN A 311 -9.88 -3.38 14.42
N LEU A 312 -9.47 -4.29 15.32
CA LEU A 312 -9.20 -3.99 16.73
C LEU A 312 -8.05 -2.98 16.89
N LEU A 313 -6.95 -3.15 16.12
CA LEU A 313 -5.83 -2.19 16.11
C LEU A 313 -6.29 -0.80 15.66
N ASN A 314 -6.97 -0.72 14.53
CA ASN A 314 -7.49 0.55 14.00
C ASN A 314 -8.47 1.22 14.97
N TYR A 315 -9.30 0.44 15.66
CA TYR A 315 -10.21 0.99 16.66
C TYR A 315 -9.47 1.53 17.89
N ALA A 316 -8.46 0.82 18.39
CA ALA A 316 -7.62 1.30 19.50
C ALA A 316 -6.90 2.61 19.14
N ILE A 317 -6.34 2.72 17.93
CA ILE A 317 -5.70 3.94 17.43
C ILE A 317 -6.71 5.11 17.37
N LYS A 318 -7.93 4.88 16.85
CA LYS A 318 -9.01 5.90 16.82
C LYS A 318 -9.44 6.35 18.22
N LYS A 319 -9.31 5.47 19.21
CA LYS A 319 -9.57 5.80 20.63
C LYS A 319 -8.42 6.56 21.30
N GLY A 320 -7.35 6.87 20.57
CA GLY A 320 -6.24 7.71 21.05
C GLY A 320 -5.00 6.95 21.53
N PHE A 321 -4.96 5.62 21.36
CA PHE A 321 -3.78 4.81 21.65
C PHE A 321 -2.87 4.75 20.41
N LYS A 322 -2.18 5.86 20.13
CA LYS A 322 -1.37 6.01 18.91
C LYS A 322 -0.24 4.98 18.80
N ASP A 323 0.27 4.51 19.94
CA ASP A 323 1.37 3.52 20.04
C ASP A 323 0.85 2.09 20.23
N ALA A 324 -0.44 1.84 19.94
CA ALA A 324 -1.00 0.50 20.02
C ALA A 324 -0.40 -0.40 18.93
N PHE A 325 -0.08 -1.64 19.30
CA PHE A 325 0.45 -2.62 18.36
C PHE A 325 -0.06 -4.03 18.63
N VAL A 326 -0.04 -4.87 17.59
CA VAL A 326 -0.46 -6.26 17.67
C VAL A 326 0.53 -7.09 18.48
N VAL A 327 0.02 -7.94 19.36
CA VAL A 327 0.80 -8.95 20.07
C VAL A 327 0.18 -10.33 19.80
N GLU A 328 1.04 -11.26 19.43
CA GLU A 328 0.65 -12.65 19.18
C GLU A 328 0.84 -13.49 20.44
N PHE A 329 -0.16 -14.30 20.75
CA PHE A 329 -0.14 -15.27 21.83
C PHE A 329 -0.37 -16.66 21.25
N VAL A 330 0.40 -17.64 21.69
CA VAL A 330 0.21 -19.04 21.33
C VAL A 330 -0.13 -19.81 22.60
N ASN A 331 -1.29 -20.49 22.59
CA ASN A 331 -1.82 -21.18 23.77
C ASN A 331 -1.89 -20.28 25.02
N ASN A 332 -2.28 -18.99 24.83
CA ASN A 332 -2.29 -17.93 25.85
C ASN A 332 -0.91 -17.49 26.38
N GLU A 333 0.18 -17.97 25.80
CA GLU A 333 1.52 -17.49 26.10
C GLU A 333 2.01 -16.55 25.01
N LYS A 334 2.52 -15.39 25.40
CA LYS A 334 3.10 -14.41 24.46
C LYS A 334 4.29 -15.06 23.75
N LEU A 335 4.35 -14.93 22.43
CA LEU A 335 5.54 -15.30 21.65
C LEU A 335 6.75 -14.48 22.13
N ILE A 336 7.77 -15.14 22.70
CA ILE A 336 8.95 -14.49 23.27
C ILE A 336 10.23 -15.17 22.74
N GLY A 337 11.20 -14.36 22.32
CA GLY A 337 12.57 -14.82 22.05
C GLY A 337 12.74 -15.66 20.79
N ASN A 338 13.11 -16.92 20.92
CA ASN A 338 13.47 -17.82 19.82
C ASN A 338 12.28 -18.48 19.10
N GLN A 339 11.06 -18.14 19.47
CA GLN A 339 9.88 -18.68 18.81
C GLN A 339 9.77 -18.15 17.37
N ASN A 340 9.37 -19.04 16.45
CA ASN A 340 9.22 -18.72 15.04
C ASN A 340 8.16 -19.61 14.39
N TYR A 341 7.64 -19.15 13.24
CA TYR A 341 6.71 -19.91 12.42
C TYR A 341 7.45 -20.70 11.36
N ARG A 342 6.93 -21.90 11.05
CA ARG A 342 7.34 -22.74 9.92
C ARG A 342 6.14 -23.31 9.22
N ILE A 343 6.31 -23.77 8.00
CA ILE A 343 5.25 -24.39 7.21
C ILE A 343 5.43 -25.89 7.20
N GLN A 344 4.52 -26.64 7.85
CA GLN A 344 4.47 -28.08 7.68
C GLN A 344 3.82 -28.38 6.32
N PHE A 345 4.52 -29.08 5.44
CA PHE A 345 4.04 -29.30 4.08
C PHE A 345 3.98 -30.78 3.68
N LEU A 346 4.67 -31.65 4.41
CA LEU A 346 4.69 -33.07 4.10
C LEU A 346 4.81 -33.90 5.39
N ALA A 347 4.08 -35.01 5.44
CA ALA A 347 4.23 -36.06 6.43
C ALA A 347 4.32 -37.41 5.70
N SER A 348 5.25 -38.28 6.10
CA SER A 348 5.44 -39.58 5.45
C SER A 348 6.19 -40.57 6.34
N ASP A 349 5.85 -41.83 6.24
CA ASP A 349 6.60 -42.92 6.91
C ASP A 349 7.95 -43.17 6.23
N LYS A 350 8.09 -42.79 4.95
CA LYS A 350 9.35 -42.84 4.23
C LYS A 350 10.20 -41.59 4.50
N LYS A 351 11.51 -41.78 4.64
CA LYS A 351 12.46 -40.67 4.78
C LYS A 351 12.84 -40.15 3.39
N TYR A 352 12.55 -38.87 3.14
CA TYR A 352 12.98 -38.16 1.92
C TYR A 352 14.14 -37.20 2.19
N ARG A 353 14.93 -36.92 1.16
CA ARG A 353 16.03 -35.95 1.11
C ARG A 353 15.80 -35.00 -0.06
N ASP A 354 16.49 -33.88 -0.11
CA ASP A 354 16.36 -32.86 -1.16
C ASP A 354 16.51 -33.45 -2.59
N ARG A 355 17.41 -34.42 -2.75
CA ARG A 355 17.64 -35.11 -4.03
C ARG A 355 16.49 -36.02 -4.48
N ASP A 356 15.56 -36.37 -3.62
CA ASP A 356 14.46 -37.30 -3.94
C ASP A 356 13.32 -36.61 -4.72
N GLY A 357 13.44 -35.32 -5.04
CA GLY A 357 12.47 -34.55 -5.82
C GLY A 357 11.09 -34.39 -5.18
N LYS A 358 10.93 -34.77 -3.89
CA LYS A 358 9.66 -34.80 -3.19
C LYS A 358 9.30 -33.46 -2.52
N PHE A 359 10.16 -32.47 -2.57
CA PHE A 359 9.98 -31.17 -1.91
C PHE A 359 9.57 -30.06 -2.87
N GLY A 360 9.24 -30.37 -4.14
CA GLY A 360 8.74 -29.38 -5.09
C GLY A 360 9.71 -28.20 -5.34
N GLY A 361 11.01 -28.40 -5.12
CA GLY A 361 12.05 -27.36 -5.23
C GLY A 361 12.21 -26.50 -3.96
N LEU A 362 11.53 -26.80 -2.86
CA LEU A 362 11.77 -26.17 -1.57
C LEU A 362 13.15 -26.58 -1.05
N LYS A 363 13.97 -25.62 -0.61
CA LYS A 363 15.31 -25.81 -0.04
C LYS A 363 15.25 -25.59 1.50
N ASP A 364 16.32 -26.01 2.19
CA ASP A 364 16.47 -25.82 3.65
C ASP A 364 15.32 -26.43 4.46
N VAL A 365 14.89 -27.59 4.05
CA VAL A 365 13.77 -28.30 4.68
C VAL A 365 14.20 -28.95 6.02
N LEU A 366 13.54 -28.56 7.10
CA LEU A 366 13.71 -29.21 8.39
C LEU A 366 12.88 -30.49 8.46
N ARG A 367 13.52 -31.62 8.83
CA ARG A 367 12.82 -32.88 9.08
C ARG A 367 12.83 -33.22 10.56
N ILE A 368 11.66 -33.53 11.10
CA ILE A 368 11.48 -34.06 12.46
C ILE A 368 10.81 -35.43 12.35
N LYS A 369 11.35 -36.41 13.08
CA LYS A 369 10.75 -37.75 13.17
C LYS A 369 9.97 -37.88 14.48
N LYS A 370 8.67 -38.20 14.40
CA LYS A 370 7.83 -38.57 15.55
C LYS A 370 7.28 -40.00 15.32
N GLY A 371 7.70 -40.96 16.15
CA GLY A 371 7.34 -42.34 15.97
C GLY A 371 7.82 -42.92 14.64
N LYS A 372 6.91 -43.44 13.82
CA LYS A 372 7.24 -43.97 12.46
C LYS A 372 7.20 -42.89 11.38
N THR A 373 6.60 -41.71 11.62
CA THR A 373 6.33 -40.70 10.63
C THR A 373 7.40 -39.60 10.65
N ASN A 374 7.83 -39.16 9.46
CA ASN A 374 8.71 -38.02 9.24
C ASN A 374 7.86 -36.81 8.81
N PHE A 375 7.98 -35.72 9.52
CA PHE A 375 7.34 -34.44 9.24
C PHE A 375 8.38 -33.49 8.63
N TYR A 376 7.97 -32.73 7.62
CA TYR A 376 8.84 -31.84 6.88
C TYR A 376 8.31 -30.42 6.94
N TYR A 377 9.20 -29.48 7.28
CA TYR A 377 8.90 -28.08 7.55
C TYR A 377 9.77 -27.18 6.69
N TYR A 378 9.15 -26.14 6.14
CA TYR A 378 9.81 -25.14 5.33
C TYR A 378 9.72 -23.75 5.98
N GLY A 379 10.71 -22.88 5.67
CA GLY A 379 10.75 -21.50 6.13
C GLY A 379 11.09 -21.32 7.61
N THR A 380 11.33 -20.11 8.00
CA THR A 380 11.51 -19.66 9.39
C THR A 380 11.20 -18.18 9.44
N THR A 381 10.04 -17.80 9.97
CA THR A 381 9.60 -16.41 10.04
C THR A 381 9.28 -16.00 11.45
N LYS A 382 9.34 -14.71 11.76
CA LYS A 382 9.08 -14.14 13.08
C LYS A 382 7.66 -13.61 13.23
N THR A 383 7.00 -13.33 12.11
CA THR A 383 5.60 -12.86 12.08
C THR A 383 4.70 -13.87 11.41
N TYR A 384 3.44 -13.89 11.81
CA TYR A 384 2.43 -14.74 11.16
C TYR A 384 2.16 -14.32 9.73
N GLU A 385 2.22 -13.02 9.43
CA GLU A 385 2.05 -12.49 8.08
C GLU A 385 3.10 -13.02 7.10
N ASP A 386 4.37 -13.05 7.51
CA ASP A 386 5.42 -13.64 6.68
C ASP A 386 5.24 -15.16 6.56
N ALA A 387 4.77 -15.83 7.61
CA ALA A 387 4.41 -17.24 7.55
C ALA A 387 3.28 -17.50 6.54
N GLN A 388 2.31 -16.60 6.40
CA GLN A 388 1.25 -16.69 5.39
C GLN A 388 1.82 -16.56 3.96
N LYS A 389 2.78 -15.67 3.74
CA LYS A 389 3.48 -15.55 2.44
C LYS A 389 4.21 -16.84 2.09
N GLU A 390 4.94 -17.41 3.08
CA GLU A 390 5.62 -18.70 2.95
C GLU A 390 4.63 -19.85 2.70
N LEU A 391 3.49 -19.86 3.39
CA LEU A 391 2.43 -20.87 3.18
C LEU A 391 1.89 -20.82 1.76
N ASN A 392 1.60 -19.62 1.23
CA ASN A 392 1.12 -19.45 -0.13
C ASN A 392 2.16 -19.91 -1.16
N TYR A 393 3.44 -19.58 -0.93
CA TYR A 393 4.54 -20.08 -1.75
C TYR A 393 4.61 -21.62 -1.73
N VAL A 394 4.55 -22.25 -0.57
CA VAL A 394 4.57 -23.71 -0.43
C VAL A 394 3.37 -24.37 -1.12
N LYS A 395 2.17 -23.78 -0.99
CA LYS A 395 0.95 -24.25 -1.69
C LYS A 395 1.07 -24.14 -3.20
N SER A 396 1.69 -23.08 -3.73
CA SER A 396 1.94 -22.91 -5.17
C SER A 396 2.91 -23.96 -5.73
N ARG A 397 3.76 -24.57 -4.87
CA ARG A 397 4.67 -25.68 -5.23
C ARG A 397 4.00 -27.05 -5.19
N GLY A 398 2.67 -27.11 -5.00
CA GLY A 398 1.87 -28.33 -5.06
C GLY A 398 1.45 -28.92 -3.71
N PHE A 399 1.86 -28.33 -2.59
CA PHE A 399 1.55 -28.84 -1.24
C PHE A 399 0.26 -28.18 -0.69
N ARG A 400 -0.89 -28.49 -1.28
CA ARG A 400 -2.19 -27.88 -0.96
C ARG A 400 -2.60 -28.00 0.51
N ASN A 401 -2.19 -29.06 1.19
CA ASN A 401 -2.52 -29.33 2.61
C ASN A 401 -1.47 -28.77 3.57
N ALA A 402 -0.55 -27.90 3.13
CA ALA A 402 0.40 -27.26 4.01
C ALA A 402 -0.27 -26.29 4.97
N PHE A 403 0.27 -26.16 6.18
CA PHE A 403 -0.23 -25.29 7.24
C PHE A 403 0.90 -24.73 8.10
N ILE A 404 0.62 -23.62 8.79
CA ILE A 404 1.58 -22.94 9.67
C ILE A 404 1.66 -23.66 11.01
N VAL A 405 2.86 -23.76 11.56
CA VAL A 405 3.17 -24.30 12.90
C VAL A 405 4.17 -23.39 13.61
N VAL A 406 4.21 -23.48 14.94
CA VAL A 406 5.10 -22.68 15.78
C VAL A 406 6.23 -23.54 16.34
N PHE A 407 7.41 -22.98 16.34
CA PHE A 407 8.62 -23.58 16.89
C PHE A 407 9.27 -22.70 17.96
N ASP A 408 9.91 -23.31 18.95
CA ASP A 408 10.90 -22.68 19.81
C ASP A 408 12.29 -23.18 19.39
N GLY A 409 13.03 -22.34 18.70
CA GLY A 409 14.24 -22.76 18.01
C GLY A 409 14.00 -23.86 16.98
N LYS A 410 14.40 -25.12 17.28
CA LYS A 410 14.16 -26.31 16.46
C LYS A 410 13.09 -27.24 17.01
N LYS A 411 12.47 -26.92 18.14
CA LYS A 411 11.44 -27.73 18.80
C LYS A 411 10.06 -27.25 18.39
N LEU A 412 9.23 -28.14 17.86
CA LEU A 412 7.81 -27.87 17.56
C LEU A 412 7.07 -27.64 18.88
N LEU A 413 6.32 -26.55 18.99
CA LEU A 413 5.35 -26.31 20.07
C LEU A 413 4.03 -26.97 19.68
N GLU A 414 3.49 -27.79 20.57
CA GLU A 414 2.23 -28.52 20.33
C GLU A 414 1.03 -27.64 20.64
#